data_13ca90b652007e7f014e56c0959ca540
#
_entry.id   13ca90b652007e7f014e56c0959ca540
#
_cell.length_a   1.000
_cell.length_b   1.000
_cell.length_c   1.000
_cell.angle_alpha   90.00
_cell.angle_beta   90.00
_cell.angle_gamma   90.00
#
_symmetry.space_group_name_H-M   'P 1'
#
loop_
_entity.id
_entity.type
_entity.pdbx_description
1 polymer ?
#
loop_
_entity_poly.entity_id
_entity_poly.type
_entity_poly.pdbx_seq_one_letter_code
_entity_poly.pdbx_strand_id
1 'polypeptide(L)'
;MQAITQYLNGRGYTCVQDDYYSRIELWKKWYGGKVPAVHNYTQYNGRRKLRRTRKSLGLAKTVSEDWANLLLNEKFQIGVDKASAKKKIDAVLVANEFAKRGNQLVELAFALGTGAFVEYLDGDEVKIDYIRAGMIYPISWDNGRVLECAFASERATGKQKKVYLNIHRLEAGKYVIENHMFDRNGGVLTETDLPDEVLPEVRTGSAIPRFQIFSPNIANNIDPDSPLGISVYANALDQLESADLVYDSYCNEFRLGRKRITVPISMARMAMEEDGTSTPVFDDNDTEFYAVPQDDKSENKIQEHNMEIRSEAHDTGIQTMLNLVSWKTGSGGKRYVFRRDGQVRTATEVISENSDLYRNLKKHELSLEAALLGMIDSIADLLHLGTVKASVTFDDSIISDTDSDKMTFLQEIRDGVRQKWEYRVKFFGEDTETAKAMVDSGAGLTLG
;
A
#
# COMPACT_ATOMS: atom_id res chain seq x y z
N MET A 1 -2.35 -13.38 -15.88
CA MET A 1 -2.42 -14.34 -14.78
C MET A 1 -2.98 -15.67 -15.25
N GLN A 2 -4.19 -15.76 -15.80
CA GLN A 2 -4.78 -17.02 -16.28
C GLN A 2 -3.89 -17.88 -17.20
N ALA A 3 -3.12 -17.29 -18.09
CA ALA A 3 -2.25 -18.04 -18.97
C ALA A 3 -1.08 -18.73 -18.24
N ILE A 4 -0.60 -18.15 -17.11
CA ILE A 4 0.46 -18.75 -16.29
C ILE A 4 -0.12 -19.87 -15.43
N THR A 5 -1.28 -19.68 -14.81
CA THR A 5 -1.95 -20.75 -14.06
C THR A 5 -2.31 -21.93 -14.96
N GLN A 6 -2.76 -21.68 -16.19
CA GLN A 6 -3.01 -22.72 -17.19
C GLN A 6 -1.72 -23.49 -17.55
N TYR A 7 -0.60 -22.78 -17.75
CA TYR A 7 0.68 -23.41 -18.02
C TYR A 7 1.13 -24.30 -16.86
N LEU A 8 1.07 -23.78 -15.63
CA LEU A 8 1.45 -24.52 -14.42
C LEU A 8 0.55 -25.75 -14.20
N ASN A 9 -0.77 -25.59 -14.35
CA ASN A 9 -1.72 -26.70 -14.27
C ASN A 9 -1.46 -27.77 -15.36
N GLY A 10 -1.12 -27.34 -16.58
CA GLY A 10 -0.73 -28.24 -17.68
C GLY A 10 0.54 -29.06 -17.38
N ARG A 11 1.39 -28.57 -16.48
CA ARG A 11 2.59 -29.29 -15.98
C ARG A 11 2.29 -30.16 -14.75
N GLY A 12 1.05 -30.22 -14.29
CA GLY A 12 0.62 -31.03 -13.14
C GLY A 12 0.75 -30.35 -11.78
N TYR A 13 1.05 -29.03 -11.72
CA TYR A 13 1.07 -28.29 -10.47
C TYR A 13 -0.36 -27.87 -10.05
N THR A 14 -0.62 -27.87 -8.75
CA THR A 14 -1.86 -27.30 -8.19
C THR A 14 -1.62 -25.82 -7.89
N CYS A 15 -2.39 -24.95 -8.50
CA CYS A 15 -2.31 -23.51 -8.28
C CYS A 15 -3.50 -22.99 -7.49
N VAL A 16 -3.34 -21.82 -6.86
CA VAL A 16 -4.47 -21.04 -6.33
C VAL A 16 -5.45 -20.72 -7.45
N GLN A 17 -6.74 -20.74 -7.15
CA GLN A 17 -7.81 -20.57 -8.15
C GLN A 17 -7.77 -19.19 -8.83
N ASP A 18 -8.16 -19.14 -10.09
CA ASP A 18 -8.12 -17.92 -10.91
C ASP A 18 -9.03 -16.80 -10.40
N ASP A 19 -10.09 -17.12 -9.66
CA ASP A 19 -10.99 -16.12 -9.05
C ASP A 19 -10.27 -15.31 -7.97
N TYR A 20 -9.31 -15.90 -7.25
CA TYR A 20 -8.49 -15.19 -6.28
C TYR A 20 -7.62 -14.12 -6.97
N TYR A 21 -7.01 -14.43 -8.10
CA TYR A 21 -6.27 -13.43 -8.89
C TYR A 21 -7.16 -12.32 -9.45
N SER A 22 -8.43 -12.62 -9.70
CA SER A 22 -9.43 -11.60 -10.08
C SER A 22 -9.67 -10.60 -8.94
N ARG A 23 -9.63 -11.04 -7.69
CA ARG A 23 -9.70 -10.16 -6.50
C ARG A 23 -8.46 -9.28 -6.37
N ILE A 24 -7.25 -9.83 -6.60
CA ILE A 24 -6.00 -9.05 -6.63
C ILE A 24 -6.09 -7.94 -7.69
N GLU A 25 -6.64 -8.22 -8.87
CA GLU A 25 -6.85 -7.20 -9.91
C GLU A 25 -7.92 -6.15 -9.51
N LEU A 26 -8.93 -6.53 -8.74
CA LEU A 26 -9.89 -5.57 -8.16
C LEU A 26 -9.19 -4.66 -7.15
N TRP A 27 -8.41 -5.21 -6.22
CA TRP A 27 -7.64 -4.41 -5.26
C TRP A 27 -6.67 -3.46 -5.97
N LYS A 28 -6.01 -3.92 -7.02
CA LYS A 28 -5.12 -3.09 -7.85
C LYS A 28 -5.86 -1.91 -8.50
N LYS A 29 -7.12 -2.09 -8.93
CA LYS A 29 -7.95 -0.99 -9.45
C LYS A 29 -8.26 0.03 -8.37
N TRP A 30 -8.58 -0.42 -7.14
CA TRP A 30 -8.78 0.45 -5.99
C TRP A 30 -7.51 1.21 -5.61
N TYR A 31 -6.38 0.53 -5.56
CA TYR A 31 -5.07 1.16 -5.34
C TYR A 31 -4.75 2.24 -6.39
N GLY A 32 -5.11 2.01 -7.64
CA GLY A 32 -4.98 2.99 -8.73
C GLY A 32 -6.05 4.09 -8.74
N GLY A 33 -6.99 4.10 -7.79
CA GLY A 33 -8.06 5.09 -7.68
C GLY A 33 -9.07 5.05 -8.83
N LYS A 34 -9.14 3.97 -9.61
CA LYS A 34 -10.03 3.85 -10.77
C LYS A 34 -10.67 2.46 -10.84
N VAL A 35 -11.88 2.36 -10.32
CA VAL A 35 -12.72 1.16 -10.40
C VAL A 35 -13.91 1.47 -11.32
N PRO A 36 -13.88 1.08 -12.59
CA PRO A 36 -14.91 1.49 -13.57
C PRO A 36 -16.32 1.12 -13.17
N ALA A 37 -16.52 -0.04 -12.52
CA ALA A 37 -17.82 -0.50 -12.05
C ALA A 37 -18.44 0.43 -10.98
N VAL A 38 -17.60 1.09 -10.18
CA VAL A 38 -17.99 1.98 -9.09
C VAL A 38 -18.02 3.43 -9.54
N HIS A 39 -16.99 3.87 -10.27
CA HIS A 39 -16.79 5.28 -10.59
C HIS A 39 -17.57 5.71 -11.83
N ASN A 40 -17.82 4.82 -12.80
CA ASN A 40 -18.57 5.20 -13.98
C ASN A 40 -20.08 4.98 -13.76
N TYR A 41 -20.85 6.04 -13.99
CA TYR A 41 -22.30 5.98 -13.89
C TYR A 41 -22.97 6.79 -15.00
N THR A 42 -24.27 6.60 -15.16
CA THR A 42 -25.08 7.37 -16.10
C THR A 42 -26.11 8.21 -15.35
N GLN A 43 -26.25 9.46 -15.76
CA GLN A 43 -27.22 10.39 -15.21
C GLN A 43 -28.13 10.88 -16.35
N TYR A 44 -29.44 10.87 -16.11
CA TYR A 44 -30.40 11.43 -17.05
C TYR A 44 -30.61 12.92 -16.76
N ASN A 45 -30.48 13.76 -17.79
CA ASN A 45 -30.60 15.23 -17.64
C ASN A 45 -31.96 15.78 -18.12
N GLY A 46 -33.01 14.96 -18.22
CA GLY A 46 -34.31 15.31 -18.79
C GLY A 46 -34.42 15.09 -20.31
N ARG A 47 -33.31 15.01 -21.03
CA ARG A 47 -33.27 14.83 -22.49
C ARG A 47 -32.48 13.60 -22.92
N ARG A 48 -31.32 13.34 -22.32
CA ARG A 48 -30.43 12.22 -22.68
C ARG A 48 -29.68 11.69 -21.47
N LYS A 49 -29.22 10.45 -21.57
CA LYS A 49 -28.33 9.84 -20.60
C LYS A 49 -26.89 10.39 -20.81
N LEU A 50 -26.32 10.96 -19.77
CA LEU A 50 -24.93 11.48 -19.73
C LEU A 50 -24.06 10.49 -18.98
N ARG A 51 -22.92 10.14 -19.56
CA ARG A 51 -21.89 9.38 -18.85
C ARG A 51 -21.14 10.31 -17.90
N ARG A 52 -20.92 9.86 -16.68
CA ARG A 52 -20.22 10.57 -15.61
C ARG A 52 -19.18 9.67 -14.99
N THR A 53 -18.14 10.28 -14.46
CA THR A 53 -17.10 9.58 -13.70
C THR A 53 -16.97 10.28 -12.35
N ARG A 54 -17.13 9.52 -11.26
CA ARG A 54 -16.91 10.02 -9.89
C ARG A 54 -15.43 10.31 -9.67
N LYS A 55 -15.16 11.31 -8.87
CA LYS A 55 -13.82 11.61 -8.38
C LYS A 55 -13.49 10.67 -7.22
N SER A 56 -12.25 10.21 -7.15
CA SER A 56 -11.76 9.39 -6.07
C SER A 56 -10.82 10.18 -5.16
N LEU A 57 -10.88 9.90 -3.87
CA LEU A 57 -9.90 10.36 -2.86
C LEU A 57 -8.58 9.60 -2.92
N GLY A 58 -8.56 8.43 -3.55
CA GLY A 58 -7.37 7.58 -3.62
C GLY A 58 -6.97 6.98 -2.27
N LEU A 59 -7.90 6.81 -1.33
CA LEU A 59 -7.62 6.35 0.04
C LEU A 59 -6.94 4.99 0.10
N ALA A 60 -7.23 4.08 -0.84
CA ALA A 60 -6.58 2.77 -0.89
C ALA A 60 -5.05 2.90 -1.04
N LYS A 61 -4.56 3.85 -1.85
CA LYS A 61 -3.13 4.17 -1.97
C LYS A 61 -2.60 4.74 -0.65
N THR A 62 -3.29 5.73 -0.09
CA THR A 62 -2.89 6.39 1.16
C THR A 62 -2.76 5.40 2.32
N VAL A 63 -3.73 4.50 2.49
CA VAL A 63 -3.69 3.46 3.53
C VAL A 63 -2.51 2.51 3.35
N SER A 64 -2.28 2.04 2.12
CA SER A 64 -1.18 1.12 1.84
C SER A 64 0.19 1.74 2.07
N GLU A 65 0.37 2.99 1.65
CA GLU A 65 1.60 3.76 1.85
C GLU A 65 1.85 4.07 3.32
N ASP A 66 0.81 4.40 4.09
CA ASP A 66 0.91 4.67 5.52
C ASP A 66 1.42 3.42 6.28
N TRP A 67 0.88 2.23 5.99
CA TRP A 67 1.36 0.98 6.57
C TRP A 67 2.80 0.66 6.18
N ALA A 68 3.19 0.87 4.92
CA ALA A 68 4.57 0.65 4.49
C ALA A 68 5.56 1.57 5.22
N ASN A 69 5.19 2.84 5.36
CA ASN A 69 6.02 3.83 6.05
C ASN A 69 6.10 3.59 7.56
N LEU A 70 5.11 2.97 8.17
CA LEU A 70 5.16 2.55 9.57
C LEU A 70 6.11 1.36 9.78
N LEU A 71 6.20 0.44 8.82
CA LEU A 71 6.98 -0.79 8.93
C LEU A 71 8.42 -0.65 8.46
N LEU A 72 8.64 -0.06 7.28
CA LEU A 72 9.97 0.13 6.70
C LEU A 72 10.25 1.61 6.48
N ASN A 73 10.60 2.31 7.54
CA ASN A 73 11.06 3.69 7.52
C ASN A 73 12.60 3.79 7.54
N GLU A 74 13.12 5.01 7.63
CA GLU A 74 14.55 5.31 7.64
C GLU A 74 15.31 4.82 8.89
N LYS A 75 14.61 4.48 9.97
CA LYS A 75 15.21 4.01 11.23
C LYS A 75 15.18 2.48 11.36
N PHE A 76 14.59 1.80 10.38
CA PHE A 76 14.60 0.35 10.31
C PHE A 76 16.04 -0.18 10.25
N GLN A 77 16.36 -1.21 11.03
CA GLN A 77 17.71 -1.77 11.12
C GLN A 77 17.70 -3.29 11.08
N ILE A 78 18.67 -3.85 10.35
CA ILE A 78 18.98 -5.28 10.35
C ILE A 78 20.30 -5.46 11.11
N GLY A 79 20.27 -6.23 12.21
CA GLY A 79 21.43 -6.67 12.96
C GLY A 79 21.95 -8.02 12.48
N VAL A 80 23.26 -8.26 12.49
CA VAL A 80 23.89 -9.56 12.21
C VAL A 80 25.03 -9.74 13.20
N ASP A 81 25.12 -10.92 13.81
CA ASP A 81 26.06 -11.27 14.88
C ASP A 81 27.56 -11.15 14.49
N LYS A 82 27.88 -11.42 13.21
CA LYS A 82 29.24 -11.36 12.69
C LYS A 82 29.47 -10.09 11.88
N ALA A 83 30.35 -9.21 12.32
CA ALA A 83 30.63 -7.94 11.64
C ALA A 83 31.05 -8.09 10.17
N SER A 84 31.82 -9.14 9.82
CA SER A 84 32.24 -9.41 8.46
C SER A 84 31.07 -9.83 7.56
N ALA A 85 30.14 -10.65 8.09
CA ALA A 85 28.90 -11.04 7.39
C ALA A 85 27.98 -9.83 7.24
N LYS A 86 27.80 -9.04 8.31
CA LYS A 86 26.99 -7.81 8.26
C LYS A 86 27.42 -6.89 7.12
N LYS A 87 28.73 -6.62 7.00
CA LYS A 87 29.26 -5.74 5.95
C LYS A 87 28.91 -6.24 4.53
N LYS A 88 28.98 -7.56 4.31
CA LYS A 88 28.63 -8.16 2.99
C LYS A 88 27.13 -8.12 2.73
N ILE A 89 26.31 -8.44 3.72
CA ILE A 89 24.85 -8.36 3.63
C ILE A 89 24.40 -6.93 3.39
N ASP A 90 24.91 -5.94 4.14
CA ASP A 90 24.59 -4.53 3.93
C ASP A 90 24.97 -4.08 2.51
N ALA A 91 26.11 -4.54 1.97
CA ALA A 91 26.49 -4.25 0.59
C ALA A 91 25.50 -4.80 -0.43
N VAL A 92 24.96 -6.01 -0.23
CA VAL A 92 23.89 -6.57 -1.07
C VAL A 92 22.63 -5.74 -0.98
N LEU A 93 22.18 -5.38 0.24
CA LEU A 93 20.98 -4.59 0.44
C LEU A 93 21.08 -3.21 -0.24
N VAL A 94 22.23 -2.55 -0.12
CA VAL A 94 22.49 -1.26 -0.77
C VAL A 94 22.52 -1.40 -2.30
N ALA A 95 23.20 -2.41 -2.83
CA ALA A 95 23.30 -2.65 -4.28
C ALA A 95 21.93 -2.95 -4.91
N ASN A 96 21.01 -3.52 -4.14
CA ASN A 96 19.63 -3.81 -4.57
C ASN A 96 18.62 -2.74 -4.18
N GLU A 97 19.07 -1.56 -3.74
CA GLU A 97 18.20 -0.43 -3.33
C GLU A 97 17.12 -0.83 -2.30
N PHE A 98 17.46 -1.75 -1.36
CA PHE A 98 16.48 -2.37 -0.47
C PHE A 98 15.65 -1.34 0.32
N ALA A 99 16.25 -0.30 0.85
CA ALA A 99 15.54 0.72 1.63
C ALA A 99 14.36 1.34 0.85
N LYS A 100 14.53 1.58 -0.46
CA LYS A 100 13.51 2.14 -1.34
C LYS A 100 12.57 1.06 -1.86
N ARG A 101 13.11 0.02 -2.50
CA ARG A 101 12.33 -1.00 -3.19
C ARG A 101 11.62 -1.94 -2.23
N GLY A 102 12.23 -2.21 -1.06
CA GLY A 102 11.61 -2.96 0.01
C GLY A 102 10.37 -2.26 0.56
N ASN A 103 10.46 -0.94 0.86
CA ASN A 103 9.30 -0.14 1.28
C ASN A 103 8.19 -0.18 0.20
N GLN A 104 8.54 0.01 -1.07
CA GLN A 104 7.57 -0.08 -2.18
C GLN A 104 6.92 -1.46 -2.31
N LEU A 105 7.68 -2.54 -2.07
CA LEU A 105 7.10 -3.89 -2.06
C LEU A 105 6.16 -4.09 -0.89
N VAL A 106 6.51 -3.59 0.32
CA VAL A 106 5.61 -3.63 1.48
C VAL A 106 4.31 -2.89 1.18
N GLU A 107 4.39 -1.69 0.59
CA GLU A 107 3.20 -0.96 0.15
C GLU A 107 2.33 -1.78 -0.81
N LEU A 108 2.94 -2.41 -1.81
CA LEU A 108 2.23 -3.27 -2.76
C LEU A 108 1.66 -4.53 -2.11
N ALA A 109 2.34 -5.09 -1.11
CA ALA A 109 1.82 -6.24 -0.36
C ALA A 109 0.58 -5.85 0.47
N PHE A 110 0.60 -4.68 1.13
CA PHE A 110 -0.58 -4.14 1.81
C PHE A 110 -1.72 -3.82 0.84
N ALA A 111 -1.40 -3.30 -0.34
CA ALA A 111 -2.38 -3.02 -1.37
C ALA A 111 -3.00 -4.27 -2.00
N LEU A 112 -2.21 -5.30 -2.25
CA LEU A 112 -2.60 -6.46 -3.08
C LEU A 112 -2.68 -7.79 -2.31
N GLY A 113 -2.37 -7.77 -1.01
CA GLY A 113 -2.48 -8.89 -0.10
C GLY A 113 -1.20 -9.71 0.08
N THR A 114 -0.25 -9.68 -0.84
CA THR A 114 0.97 -10.50 -0.77
C THR A 114 2.12 -9.83 -1.51
N GLY A 115 3.33 -10.01 -1.00
CA GLY A 115 4.58 -9.65 -1.62
C GLY A 115 5.63 -10.75 -1.46
N ALA A 116 6.66 -10.77 -2.29
CA ALA A 116 7.77 -11.69 -2.13
C ALA A 116 9.09 -11.04 -2.50
N PHE A 117 10.14 -11.39 -1.74
CA PHE A 117 11.54 -11.22 -2.12
C PHE A 117 11.99 -12.52 -2.78
N VAL A 118 12.74 -12.42 -3.86
CA VAL A 118 13.33 -13.57 -4.53
C VAL A 118 14.80 -13.28 -4.76
N GLU A 119 15.68 -14.10 -4.16
CA GLU A 119 17.11 -13.90 -4.16
C GLU A 119 17.78 -14.86 -5.17
N TYR A 120 18.70 -14.33 -5.97
CA TYR A 120 19.48 -15.14 -6.94
C TYR A 120 20.85 -14.55 -7.18
N LEU A 121 21.72 -15.35 -7.81
CA LEU A 121 23.03 -14.90 -8.28
C LEU A 121 22.94 -14.46 -9.75
N ASP A 122 23.50 -13.31 -10.03
CA ASP A 122 23.75 -12.79 -11.36
C ASP A 122 25.27 -12.60 -11.50
N GLY A 123 25.94 -13.58 -12.10
CA GLY A 123 27.40 -13.73 -11.97
C GLY A 123 27.81 -13.95 -10.51
N ASP A 124 28.63 -13.04 -9.98
CA ASP A 124 29.08 -13.07 -8.56
C ASP A 124 28.25 -12.16 -7.65
N GLU A 125 27.23 -11.48 -8.18
CA GLU A 125 26.42 -10.55 -7.43
C GLU A 125 25.08 -11.15 -6.98
N VAL A 126 24.74 -10.95 -5.71
CA VAL A 126 23.41 -11.32 -5.20
C VAL A 126 22.41 -10.25 -5.60
N LYS A 127 21.36 -10.63 -6.31
CA LYS A 127 20.24 -9.79 -6.70
C LYS A 127 18.99 -10.16 -5.90
N ILE A 128 18.13 -9.16 -5.69
CA ILE A 128 16.83 -9.32 -5.03
C ILE A 128 15.76 -8.80 -5.98
N ASP A 129 14.86 -9.69 -6.39
CA ASP A 129 13.65 -9.32 -7.11
C ASP A 129 12.50 -9.04 -6.11
N TYR A 130 11.72 -8.01 -6.40
CA TYR A 130 10.60 -7.52 -5.58
C TYR A 130 9.29 -7.86 -6.27
N ILE A 131 8.67 -8.96 -5.87
CA ILE A 131 7.56 -9.58 -6.60
C ILE A 131 6.22 -9.24 -5.93
N ARG A 132 5.30 -8.63 -6.71
CA ARG A 132 3.95 -8.29 -6.26
C ARG A 132 2.98 -9.47 -6.38
N ALA A 133 1.88 -9.46 -5.63
CA ALA A 133 0.90 -10.55 -5.50
C ALA A 133 0.45 -11.18 -6.83
N GLY A 134 0.16 -10.37 -7.86
CA GLY A 134 -0.28 -10.89 -9.16
C GLY A 134 0.77 -11.66 -9.97
N MET A 135 2.00 -11.76 -9.45
CA MET A 135 3.13 -12.46 -10.06
C MET A 135 3.64 -13.61 -9.19
N ILE A 136 2.92 -13.95 -8.12
CA ILE A 136 3.24 -15.00 -7.15
C ILE A 136 2.25 -16.14 -7.36
N TYR A 137 2.74 -17.34 -7.67
CA TYR A 137 1.93 -18.53 -7.94
C TYR A 137 2.38 -19.67 -7.01
N PRO A 138 1.80 -19.78 -5.79
CA PRO A 138 2.04 -20.93 -4.93
C PRO A 138 1.60 -22.21 -5.65
N ILE A 139 2.47 -23.22 -5.62
CA ILE A 139 2.26 -24.54 -6.26
C ILE A 139 2.26 -25.68 -5.24
N SER A 140 2.79 -25.43 -4.03
CA SER A 140 2.71 -26.35 -2.89
C SER A 140 2.73 -25.54 -1.60
N TRP A 141 1.84 -25.87 -0.66
CA TRP A 141 1.80 -25.24 0.66
C TRP A 141 1.27 -26.21 1.71
N ASP A 142 1.65 -25.99 2.95
CA ASP A 142 1.17 -26.70 4.12
C ASP A 142 0.82 -25.71 5.21
N ASN A 143 -0.41 -25.80 5.72
CA ASN A 143 -0.91 -24.98 6.82
C ASN A 143 -0.70 -23.45 6.58
N GLY A 144 -0.94 -22.99 5.35
CA GLY A 144 -0.75 -21.60 4.91
C GLY A 144 0.70 -21.22 4.61
N ARG A 145 1.69 -22.07 4.91
CA ARG A 145 3.08 -21.85 4.56
C ARG A 145 3.36 -22.35 3.16
N VAL A 146 3.81 -21.48 2.28
CA VAL A 146 4.23 -21.85 0.93
C VAL A 146 5.56 -22.59 0.98
N LEU A 147 5.58 -23.77 0.38
CA LEU A 147 6.76 -24.63 0.28
C LEU A 147 7.41 -24.54 -1.09
N GLU A 148 6.60 -24.48 -2.14
CA GLU A 148 7.04 -24.33 -3.53
C GLU A 148 6.22 -23.24 -4.21
N CYS A 149 6.87 -22.44 -5.03
CA CYS A 149 6.25 -21.28 -5.65
C CYS A 149 6.84 -20.98 -7.02
N ALA A 150 5.99 -20.54 -7.94
CA ALA A 150 6.43 -19.98 -9.20
C ALA A 150 6.27 -18.44 -9.17
N PHE A 151 7.26 -17.74 -9.72
CA PHE A 151 7.29 -16.28 -9.80
C PHE A 151 7.40 -15.84 -11.25
N ALA A 152 6.53 -14.91 -11.65
CA ALA A 152 6.57 -14.34 -12.97
C ALA A 152 7.08 -12.90 -12.93
N SER A 153 7.85 -12.49 -13.93
CA SER A 153 8.21 -11.09 -14.15
C SER A 153 7.97 -10.71 -15.61
N GLU A 154 7.47 -9.51 -15.85
CA GLU A 154 7.34 -8.99 -17.21
C GLU A 154 8.59 -8.18 -17.57
N ARG A 155 9.23 -8.55 -18.66
CA ARG A 155 10.38 -7.82 -19.25
C ARG A 155 9.94 -7.20 -20.58
N ALA A 156 10.18 -5.92 -20.75
CA ALA A 156 9.93 -5.21 -22.01
C ALA A 156 11.26 -5.00 -22.72
N THR A 157 11.42 -5.55 -23.93
CA THR A 157 12.57 -5.31 -24.80
C THR A 157 12.05 -4.77 -26.13
N GLY A 158 12.21 -3.47 -26.35
CA GLY A 158 11.63 -2.79 -27.52
C GLY A 158 10.10 -2.84 -27.52
N LYS A 159 9.51 -3.40 -28.59
CA LYS A 159 8.04 -3.55 -28.73
C LYS A 159 7.52 -4.90 -28.19
N GLN A 160 8.39 -5.81 -27.80
CA GLN A 160 8.02 -7.14 -27.31
C GLN A 160 7.93 -7.16 -25.79
N LYS A 161 6.89 -7.79 -25.28
CA LYS A 161 6.73 -8.08 -23.86
C LYS A 161 6.98 -9.56 -23.65
N LYS A 162 8.04 -9.87 -22.93
CA LYS A 162 8.39 -11.23 -22.51
C LYS A 162 7.98 -11.45 -21.06
N VAL A 163 7.56 -12.66 -20.75
CA VAL A 163 7.30 -13.12 -19.39
C VAL A 163 8.38 -14.12 -19.03
N TYR A 164 9.13 -13.80 -17.99
CA TYR A 164 10.09 -14.72 -17.38
C TYR A 164 9.39 -15.39 -16.20
N LEU A 165 9.44 -16.71 -16.14
CA LEU A 165 8.85 -17.53 -15.08
C LEU A 165 9.95 -18.38 -14.46
N ASN A 166 10.13 -18.28 -13.15
CA ASN A 166 10.96 -19.19 -12.38
C ASN A 166 10.11 -20.00 -11.40
N ILE A 167 10.35 -21.32 -11.37
CA ILE A 167 9.60 -22.26 -10.55
C ILE A 167 10.55 -22.85 -9.52
N HIS A 168 10.29 -22.53 -8.25
CA HIS A 168 11.06 -23.03 -7.13
C HIS A 168 10.35 -24.27 -6.56
N ARG A 169 10.94 -25.43 -6.72
CA ARG A 169 10.40 -26.72 -6.26
C ARG A 169 11.39 -27.48 -5.37
N LEU A 170 10.89 -28.39 -4.57
CA LEU A 170 11.66 -29.24 -3.66
C LEU A 170 11.91 -30.62 -4.27
N GLU A 171 13.19 -31.00 -4.38
CA GLU A 171 13.62 -32.35 -4.70
C GLU A 171 14.51 -32.90 -3.59
N ALA A 172 14.10 -33.98 -2.97
CA ALA A 172 14.87 -34.63 -1.88
C ALA A 172 15.28 -33.64 -0.76
N GLY A 173 14.41 -32.67 -0.42
CA GLY A 173 14.61 -31.65 0.62
C GLY A 173 15.54 -30.49 0.22
N LYS A 174 15.88 -30.35 -1.06
CA LYS A 174 16.68 -29.26 -1.60
C LYS A 174 15.92 -28.54 -2.71
N TYR A 175 16.14 -27.22 -2.82
CA TYR A 175 15.48 -26.45 -3.87
C TYR A 175 16.14 -26.62 -5.23
N VAL A 176 15.27 -26.75 -6.23
CA VAL A 176 15.60 -26.70 -7.65
C VAL A 176 14.79 -25.57 -8.28
N ILE A 177 15.41 -24.77 -9.11
CA ILE A 177 14.79 -23.62 -9.78
C ILE A 177 14.75 -23.92 -11.28
N GLU A 178 13.55 -23.97 -11.84
CA GLU A 178 13.34 -24.09 -13.30
C GLU A 178 13.05 -22.72 -13.88
N ASN A 179 13.67 -22.38 -15.00
CA ASN A 179 13.55 -21.10 -15.68
C ASN A 179 12.88 -21.26 -17.04
N HIS A 180 11.89 -20.42 -17.31
CA HIS A 180 11.14 -20.41 -18.56
C HIS A 180 10.96 -18.97 -19.06
N MET A 181 10.95 -18.81 -20.39
CA MET A 181 10.68 -17.53 -21.03
C MET A 181 9.52 -17.68 -22.02
N PHE A 182 8.64 -16.71 -22.02
CA PHE A 182 7.48 -16.68 -22.91
C PHE A 182 7.36 -15.36 -23.63
N ASP A 183 6.96 -15.40 -24.89
CA ASP A 183 6.41 -14.25 -25.59
C ASP A 183 4.93 -14.13 -25.28
N ARG A 184 4.48 -12.91 -24.97
CA ARG A 184 3.09 -12.63 -24.67
C ARG A 184 2.42 -11.88 -25.82
N ASN A 185 1.56 -12.58 -26.55
CA ASN A 185 0.76 -12.02 -27.63
C ASN A 185 -0.72 -12.07 -27.25
N GLY A 186 -1.30 -10.91 -26.92
CA GLY A 186 -2.75 -10.78 -26.68
C GLY A 186 -3.32 -11.51 -25.46
N GLY A 187 -2.62 -12.36 -24.78
CA GLY A 187 -3.11 -13.21 -23.66
C GLY A 187 -2.65 -14.66 -23.78
N VAL A 188 -2.09 -15.03 -24.91
CA VAL A 188 -1.47 -16.34 -25.14
C VAL A 188 0.01 -16.23 -24.78
N LEU A 189 0.53 -17.22 -24.05
CA LEU A 189 1.95 -17.42 -23.77
C LEU A 189 2.51 -18.45 -24.72
N THR A 190 3.57 -18.09 -25.44
CA THR A 190 4.31 -19.02 -26.30
C THR A 190 5.73 -19.13 -25.71
N GLU A 191 6.13 -20.34 -25.32
CA GLU A 191 7.46 -20.59 -24.77
C GLU A 191 8.53 -20.27 -25.82
N THR A 192 9.57 -19.58 -25.40
CA THR A 192 10.71 -19.16 -26.24
C THR A 192 12.02 -19.53 -25.56
N ASP A 193 13.10 -19.54 -26.31
CA ASP A 193 14.41 -19.83 -25.78
C ASP A 193 14.82 -18.84 -24.68
N LEU A 194 15.48 -19.37 -23.67
CA LEU A 194 16.10 -18.57 -22.63
C LEU A 194 17.31 -17.82 -23.18
N PRO A 195 17.70 -16.67 -22.61
CA PRO A 195 19.00 -16.06 -22.87
C PRO A 195 20.14 -17.04 -22.55
N ASP A 196 21.24 -17.01 -23.31
CA ASP A 196 22.39 -17.92 -23.18
C ASP A 196 22.98 -17.91 -21.74
N GLU A 197 22.80 -16.81 -21.00
CA GLU A 197 23.31 -16.62 -19.64
C GLU A 197 22.41 -17.27 -18.58
N VAL A 198 21.19 -17.72 -18.94
CA VAL A 198 20.20 -18.26 -18.00
C VAL A 198 20.09 -19.76 -18.16
N LEU A 199 20.46 -20.51 -17.12
CA LEU A 199 20.34 -21.96 -17.11
C LEU A 199 18.86 -22.37 -17.01
N PRO A 200 18.40 -23.37 -17.81
CA PRO A 200 17.04 -23.88 -17.74
C PRO A 200 16.67 -24.46 -16.36
N GLU A 201 17.63 -25.10 -15.71
CA GLU A 201 17.48 -25.68 -14.37
C GLU A 201 18.70 -25.35 -13.51
N VAL A 202 18.49 -24.92 -12.29
CA VAL A 202 19.51 -24.64 -11.28
C VAL A 202 19.25 -25.47 -10.03
N ARG A 203 20.15 -26.42 -9.71
CA ARG A 203 20.11 -27.18 -8.46
C ARG A 203 20.87 -26.42 -7.40
N THR A 204 20.16 -25.83 -6.46
CA THR A 204 20.79 -24.96 -5.44
C THR A 204 21.67 -25.71 -4.46
N GLY A 205 21.46 -27.00 -4.29
CA GLY A 205 22.15 -27.81 -3.27
C GLY A 205 21.73 -27.46 -1.83
N SER A 206 20.85 -26.49 -1.63
CA SER A 206 20.42 -25.93 -0.34
C SER A 206 18.97 -26.27 -0.01
N ALA A 207 18.68 -26.44 1.27
CA ALA A 207 17.32 -26.53 1.80
C ALA A 207 16.70 -25.15 2.08
N ILE A 208 17.49 -24.07 1.96
CA ILE A 208 17.02 -22.70 2.17
C ILE A 208 16.33 -22.22 0.90
N PRO A 209 15.05 -21.79 0.98
CA PRO A 209 14.34 -21.24 -0.18
C PRO A 209 14.99 -19.94 -0.65
N ARG A 210 15.02 -19.73 -1.96
CA ARG A 210 15.47 -18.47 -2.59
C ARG A 210 14.31 -17.51 -2.78
N PHE A 211 13.31 -17.60 -1.93
CA PHE A 211 12.17 -16.69 -1.92
C PHE A 211 11.60 -16.56 -0.51
N GLN A 212 11.08 -15.38 -0.20
CA GLN A 212 10.40 -15.10 1.05
C GLN A 212 9.08 -14.40 0.74
N ILE A 213 7.98 -15.07 1.08
CA ILE A 213 6.63 -14.53 0.89
C ILE A 213 6.18 -13.91 2.21
N PHE A 214 5.62 -12.71 2.14
CA PHE A 214 4.97 -12.08 3.27
C PHE A 214 3.63 -11.47 2.86
N SER A 215 2.73 -11.37 3.82
CA SER A 215 1.40 -10.78 3.67
C SER A 215 1.09 -9.92 4.88
N PRO A 216 0.22 -8.91 4.77
CA PRO A 216 -0.35 -8.28 5.95
C PRO A 216 -0.87 -9.35 6.90
N ASN A 217 -0.53 -9.28 8.19
CA ASN A 217 -0.95 -10.28 9.17
C ASN A 217 -2.44 -10.11 9.50
N ILE A 218 -3.27 -10.45 8.54
CA ILE A 218 -4.75 -10.40 8.59
C ILE A 218 -5.23 -11.78 8.14
N ALA A 219 -6.11 -12.39 8.91
CA ALA A 219 -6.71 -13.67 8.51
C ALA A 219 -7.45 -13.51 7.17
N ASN A 220 -7.19 -14.42 6.24
CA ASN A 220 -7.88 -14.43 4.96
C ASN A 220 -9.32 -14.97 5.16
N ASN A 221 -10.27 -14.05 5.29
CA ASN A 221 -11.69 -14.38 5.45
C ASN A 221 -12.43 -14.59 4.12
N ILE A 222 -11.73 -14.43 3.00
CA ILE A 222 -12.28 -14.62 1.66
C ILE A 222 -12.06 -16.05 1.19
N ASP A 223 -10.86 -16.57 1.43
CA ASP A 223 -10.46 -17.94 1.15
C ASP A 223 -9.48 -18.39 2.24
N PRO A 224 -10.00 -18.98 3.35
CA PRO A 224 -9.18 -19.36 4.50
C PRO A 224 -8.11 -20.41 4.20
N ASP A 225 -8.27 -21.18 3.11
CA ASP A 225 -7.36 -22.25 2.71
C ASP A 225 -6.29 -21.75 1.73
N SER A 226 -6.42 -20.53 1.24
CA SER A 226 -5.43 -19.92 0.33
C SER A 226 -4.16 -19.53 1.08
N PRO A 227 -2.97 -19.86 0.55
CA PRO A 227 -1.69 -19.40 1.10
C PRO A 227 -1.40 -17.92 0.81
N LEU A 228 -2.21 -17.27 -0.04
CA LEU A 228 -2.12 -15.85 -0.33
C LEU A 228 -2.90 -15.02 0.69
N GLY A 229 -2.36 -13.88 1.07
CA GLY A 229 -3.01 -12.93 1.96
C GLY A 229 -4.00 -12.01 1.24
N ILE A 230 -4.73 -11.22 2.01
CA ILE A 230 -5.69 -10.23 1.51
C ILE A 230 -5.16 -8.81 1.64
N SER A 231 -5.64 -7.90 0.78
CA SER A 231 -5.39 -6.47 0.89
C SER A 231 -5.83 -5.94 2.26
N VAL A 232 -5.06 -5.00 2.82
CA VAL A 232 -5.41 -4.33 4.09
C VAL A 232 -6.79 -3.66 4.03
N TYR A 233 -7.24 -3.26 2.85
CA TYR A 233 -8.56 -2.67 2.64
C TYR A 233 -9.57 -3.65 1.98
N ALA A 234 -9.26 -4.96 1.89
CA ALA A 234 -10.17 -5.94 1.29
C ALA A 234 -11.56 -5.92 1.93
N ASN A 235 -11.62 -5.72 3.26
CA ASN A 235 -12.84 -5.65 4.05
C ASN A 235 -13.41 -4.22 4.20
N ALA A 236 -12.86 -3.24 3.49
CA ALA A 236 -13.24 -1.82 3.56
C ALA A 236 -13.67 -1.25 2.19
N LEU A 237 -13.94 -2.11 1.20
CA LEU A 237 -14.26 -1.65 -0.17
C LEU A 237 -15.52 -0.80 -0.22
N ASP A 238 -16.56 -1.17 0.54
CA ASP A 238 -17.81 -0.39 0.62
C ASP A 238 -17.58 0.99 1.25
N GLN A 239 -16.67 1.08 2.25
CA GLN A 239 -16.32 2.35 2.88
C GLN A 239 -15.49 3.22 1.95
N LEU A 240 -14.60 2.63 1.13
CA LEU A 240 -13.88 3.36 0.09
C LEU A 240 -14.83 3.90 -0.99
N GLU A 241 -15.78 3.09 -1.44
CA GLU A 241 -16.83 3.53 -2.38
C GLU A 241 -17.64 4.68 -1.81
N SER A 242 -18.06 4.56 -0.55
CA SER A 242 -18.84 5.59 0.15
C SER A 242 -18.04 6.89 0.33
N ALA A 243 -16.75 6.79 0.63
CA ALA A 243 -15.85 7.94 0.73
C ALA A 243 -15.72 8.69 -0.60
N ASP A 244 -15.53 7.94 -1.70
CA ASP A 244 -15.46 8.52 -3.04
C ASP A 244 -16.79 9.14 -3.47
N LEU A 245 -17.94 8.54 -3.08
CA LEU A 245 -19.27 9.10 -3.34
C LEU A 245 -19.47 10.45 -2.63
N VAL A 246 -19.13 10.53 -1.34
CA VAL A 246 -19.27 11.76 -0.55
C VAL A 246 -18.33 12.84 -1.08
N TYR A 247 -17.11 12.48 -1.43
CA TYR A 247 -16.15 13.40 -2.03
C TYR A 247 -16.59 13.91 -3.41
N ASP A 248 -17.11 13.06 -4.27
CA ASP A 248 -17.66 13.48 -5.57
C ASP A 248 -18.86 14.41 -5.39
N SER A 249 -19.73 14.12 -4.41
CA SER A 249 -20.86 14.98 -4.03
C SER A 249 -20.38 16.36 -3.59
N TYR A 250 -19.35 16.44 -2.74
CA TYR A 250 -18.74 17.69 -2.32
C TYR A 250 -18.20 18.50 -3.51
N CYS A 251 -17.46 17.85 -4.42
CA CYS A 251 -16.98 18.50 -5.63
C CYS A 251 -18.12 18.99 -6.55
N ASN A 252 -19.22 18.22 -6.60
CA ASN A 252 -20.40 18.60 -7.37
C ASN A 252 -21.16 19.78 -6.75
N GLU A 253 -21.13 19.95 -5.43
CA GLU A 253 -21.71 21.09 -4.73
C GLU A 253 -21.13 22.42 -5.28
N PHE A 254 -19.79 22.50 -5.39
CA PHE A 254 -19.14 23.67 -5.97
C PHE A 254 -19.42 23.82 -7.47
N ARG A 255 -19.50 22.73 -8.21
CA ARG A 255 -19.77 22.78 -9.65
C ARG A 255 -21.19 23.18 -9.97
N LEU A 256 -22.17 22.70 -9.20
CA LEU A 256 -23.60 22.93 -9.42
C LEU A 256 -24.12 24.13 -8.66
N GLY A 257 -23.51 24.51 -7.53
CA GLY A 257 -23.84 25.66 -6.70
C GLY A 257 -23.37 27.00 -7.24
N ARG A 258 -22.92 27.06 -8.50
CA ARG A 258 -22.56 28.32 -9.14
C ARG A 258 -23.78 29.25 -9.14
N LYS A 259 -23.52 30.52 -8.91
CA LYS A 259 -24.53 31.57 -9.08
C LYS A 259 -25.13 31.43 -10.48
N ARG A 260 -26.47 31.55 -10.54
CA ARG A 260 -27.22 31.55 -11.81
C ARG A 260 -28.14 32.75 -11.82
N ILE A 261 -28.19 33.43 -12.97
CA ILE A 261 -29.03 34.56 -13.18
C ILE A 261 -30.01 34.20 -14.30
N THR A 262 -31.30 34.14 -14.00
CA THR A 262 -32.29 33.90 -15.04
C THR A 262 -32.80 35.25 -15.57
N VAL A 263 -32.77 35.36 -16.89
CA VAL A 263 -33.15 36.59 -17.61
C VAL A 263 -34.32 36.26 -18.56
N PRO A 264 -35.36 37.06 -18.59
CA PRO A 264 -36.43 36.91 -19.58
C PRO A 264 -35.84 36.96 -21.00
N ILE A 265 -36.35 36.10 -21.88
CA ILE A 265 -35.89 36.03 -23.28
C ILE A 265 -36.03 37.37 -24.01
N SER A 266 -37.01 38.18 -23.63
CA SER A 266 -37.21 39.52 -24.14
C SER A 266 -36.08 40.51 -23.86
N MET A 267 -35.25 40.23 -22.86
CA MET A 267 -34.07 41.01 -22.48
C MET A 267 -32.77 40.45 -23.03
N ALA A 268 -32.78 39.25 -23.59
CA ALA A 268 -31.61 38.59 -24.17
C ALA A 268 -31.43 39.03 -25.64
N ARG A 269 -30.16 39.11 -26.06
CA ARG A 269 -29.85 39.26 -27.48
C ARG A 269 -29.95 37.88 -28.16
N MET A 270 -30.36 37.87 -29.42
CA MET A 270 -30.30 36.64 -30.23
C MET A 270 -28.97 36.59 -30.96
N ALA A 271 -28.11 35.66 -30.61
CA ALA A 271 -26.88 35.39 -31.32
C ALA A 271 -27.13 34.28 -32.35
N MET A 272 -26.55 34.42 -33.52
CA MET A 272 -26.64 33.44 -34.60
C MET A 272 -25.39 32.56 -34.55
N GLU A 273 -25.56 31.27 -34.37
CA GLU A 273 -24.49 30.28 -34.37
C GLU A 273 -24.04 29.97 -35.80
N GLU A 274 -22.82 29.41 -35.96
CA GLU A 274 -22.30 29.01 -37.26
C GLU A 274 -23.17 27.99 -38.03
N ASP A 275 -23.96 27.20 -37.33
CA ASP A 275 -24.89 26.19 -37.87
C ASP A 275 -26.27 26.81 -38.27
N GLY A 276 -26.43 28.13 -38.16
CA GLY A 276 -27.67 28.85 -38.47
C GLY A 276 -28.72 28.78 -37.37
N THR A 277 -28.45 28.20 -36.20
CA THR A 277 -29.34 28.24 -35.06
C THR A 277 -29.23 29.58 -34.32
N SER A 278 -30.36 30.06 -33.78
CA SER A 278 -30.42 31.31 -33.03
C SER A 278 -30.57 31.01 -31.55
N THR A 279 -29.58 31.43 -30.75
CA THR A 279 -29.58 31.22 -29.31
C THR A 279 -29.73 32.56 -28.55
N PRO A 280 -30.56 32.63 -27.48
CA PRO A 280 -30.64 33.82 -26.67
C PRO A 280 -29.41 33.96 -25.77
N VAL A 281 -28.70 35.07 -25.88
CA VAL A 281 -27.50 35.41 -25.11
C VAL A 281 -27.69 36.74 -24.42
N PHE A 282 -27.39 36.83 -23.13
CA PHE A 282 -27.41 38.05 -22.38
C PHE A 282 -26.03 38.74 -22.40
N ASP A 283 -24.98 37.98 -22.13
CA ASP A 283 -23.58 38.39 -22.24
C ASP A 283 -22.77 37.27 -22.88
N ASP A 284 -21.99 37.59 -23.92
CA ASP A 284 -21.19 36.61 -24.70
C ASP A 284 -20.05 35.99 -23.87
N ASN A 285 -19.61 36.66 -22.82
CA ASN A 285 -18.50 36.23 -21.97
C ASN A 285 -18.93 35.60 -20.64
N ASP A 286 -20.23 35.58 -20.35
CA ASP A 286 -20.75 35.14 -19.06
C ASP A 286 -21.58 33.86 -19.19
N THR A 287 -21.17 32.84 -18.50
CA THR A 287 -21.86 31.53 -18.44
C THR A 287 -22.89 31.43 -17.32
N GLU A 288 -23.10 32.47 -16.56
CA GLU A 288 -24.02 32.50 -15.41
C GLU A 288 -25.44 32.93 -15.78
N PHE A 289 -25.64 33.57 -16.95
CA PHE A 289 -26.94 34.02 -17.42
C PHE A 289 -27.67 32.94 -18.22
N TYR A 290 -28.93 32.73 -17.86
CA TYR A 290 -29.82 31.75 -18.50
C TYR A 290 -31.09 32.47 -18.99
N ALA A 291 -31.30 32.48 -20.30
CA ALA A 291 -32.55 33.00 -20.85
C ALA A 291 -33.69 32.01 -20.62
N VAL A 292 -34.80 32.46 -20.07
CA VAL A 292 -36.00 31.67 -19.83
C VAL A 292 -37.18 32.18 -20.62
N PRO A 293 -38.10 31.32 -21.12
CA PRO A 293 -39.35 31.75 -21.75
C PRO A 293 -40.15 32.59 -20.76
N GLN A 294 -40.76 33.67 -21.29
CA GLN A 294 -41.61 34.51 -20.50
C GLN A 294 -43.02 33.90 -20.40
N ASP A 295 -43.57 33.84 -19.21
CA ASP A 295 -44.97 33.50 -19.01
C ASP A 295 -45.80 34.82 -18.91
N ASP A 296 -46.96 34.88 -19.54
CA ASP A 296 -47.82 36.07 -19.59
C ASP A 296 -48.24 36.62 -18.22
N LYS A 297 -48.03 35.85 -17.14
CA LYS A 297 -48.34 36.18 -15.77
C LYS A 297 -47.15 36.57 -14.91
N SER A 298 -45.93 36.44 -15.40
CA SER A 298 -44.72 36.75 -14.63
C SER A 298 -44.25 38.18 -14.91
N GLU A 299 -43.98 38.95 -13.87
CA GLU A 299 -43.27 40.22 -14.01
C GLU A 299 -41.89 39.96 -14.67
N ASN A 300 -41.52 40.80 -15.63
CA ASN A 300 -40.21 40.78 -16.30
C ASN A 300 -39.11 41.12 -15.27
N LYS A 301 -38.70 40.15 -14.47
CA LYS A 301 -37.66 40.34 -13.46
C LYS A 301 -36.47 39.40 -13.73
N ILE A 302 -35.29 39.97 -13.67
CA ILE A 302 -34.05 39.23 -13.55
C ILE A 302 -34.06 38.57 -12.18
N GLN A 303 -33.86 37.25 -12.12
CA GLN A 303 -33.81 36.51 -10.86
C GLN A 303 -32.42 35.96 -10.64
N GLU A 304 -31.86 36.23 -9.49
CA GLU A 304 -30.61 35.70 -9.04
C GLU A 304 -30.87 34.44 -8.19
N HIS A 305 -30.23 33.34 -8.59
CA HIS A 305 -30.23 32.09 -7.83
C HIS A 305 -28.84 31.86 -7.26
N ASN A 306 -28.66 32.14 -6.00
CA ASN A 306 -27.44 31.90 -5.24
C ASN A 306 -27.72 30.77 -4.24
N MET A 307 -27.16 29.56 -4.54
CA MET A 307 -27.34 28.40 -3.67
C MET A 307 -26.26 28.40 -2.60
N GLU A 308 -26.67 28.26 -1.35
CA GLU A 308 -25.73 28.07 -0.26
C GLU A 308 -24.97 26.72 -0.43
N ILE A 309 -23.66 26.78 -0.32
CA ILE A 309 -22.81 25.60 -0.38
C ILE A 309 -22.78 24.94 0.99
N ARG A 310 -23.22 23.67 1.07
CA ARG A 310 -23.31 22.89 2.32
C ARG A 310 -21.95 22.33 2.73
N SER A 311 -20.94 23.19 2.86
CA SER A 311 -19.54 22.77 3.11
C SER A 311 -19.38 21.99 4.43
N GLU A 312 -20.01 22.43 5.52
CA GLU A 312 -19.90 21.76 6.82
C GLU A 312 -20.50 20.34 6.84
N ALA A 313 -21.65 20.15 6.18
CA ALA A 313 -22.27 18.83 6.09
C ALA A 313 -21.39 17.86 5.27
N HIS A 314 -20.77 18.34 4.20
CA HIS A 314 -19.83 17.55 3.40
C HIS A 314 -18.54 17.26 4.15
N ASP A 315 -17.96 18.24 4.85
CA ASP A 315 -16.76 18.06 5.68
C ASP A 315 -17.00 16.97 6.75
N THR A 316 -18.15 17.03 7.44
CA THR A 316 -18.55 16.03 8.44
C THR A 316 -18.72 14.65 7.80
N GLY A 317 -19.38 14.59 6.63
CA GLY A 317 -19.57 13.33 5.90
C GLY A 317 -18.26 12.70 5.45
N ILE A 318 -17.35 13.49 4.86
CA ILE A 318 -16.01 13.02 4.46
C ILE A 318 -15.23 12.51 5.67
N GLN A 319 -15.19 13.29 6.79
CA GLN A 319 -14.47 12.88 7.99
C GLN A 319 -15.02 11.59 8.58
N THR A 320 -16.33 11.38 8.57
CA THR A 320 -16.97 10.13 9.01
C THR A 320 -16.51 8.95 8.17
N MET A 321 -16.46 9.09 6.84
CA MET A 321 -15.99 8.02 5.95
C MET A 321 -14.49 7.72 6.15
N LEU A 322 -13.66 8.76 6.33
CA LEU A 322 -12.24 8.59 6.65
C LEU A 322 -12.03 7.82 7.95
N ASN A 323 -12.81 8.12 8.98
CA ASN A 323 -12.75 7.42 10.26
C ASN A 323 -13.14 5.94 10.12
N LEU A 324 -14.18 5.65 9.33
CA LEU A 324 -14.61 4.28 9.06
C LEU A 324 -13.57 3.48 8.26
N VAL A 325 -12.96 4.08 7.24
CA VAL A 325 -11.85 3.46 6.49
C VAL A 325 -10.68 3.21 7.42
N SER A 326 -10.27 4.19 8.22
CA SER A 326 -9.18 4.07 9.18
C SER A 326 -9.41 2.92 10.17
N TRP A 327 -10.60 2.82 10.75
CA TRP A 327 -10.98 1.74 11.66
C TRP A 327 -10.96 0.36 10.97
N LYS A 328 -11.55 0.25 9.79
CA LYS A 328 -11.64 -1.00 9.02
C LYS A 328 -10.28 -1.52 8.54
N THR A 329 -9.33 -0.61 8.30
CA THR A 329 -7.97 -0.95 7.84
C THR A 329 -6.97 -1.10 8.99
N GLY A 330 -7.45 -1.05 10.25
CA GLY A 330 -6.63 -1.30 11.42
C GLY A 330 -5.78 -0.11 11.90
N SER A 331 -5.94 1.06 11.29
CA SER A 331 -5.17 2.27 11.64
C SER A 331 -5.76 3.06 12.82
N GLY A 332 -6.77 2.50 13.51
CA GLY A 332 -7.51 3.18 14.57
C GLY A 332 -8.65 4.05 14.01
N GLY A 333 -9.42 4.70 14.90
CA GLY A 333 -10.66 5.38 14.50
C GLY A 333 -10.47 6.77 13.89
N LYS A 334 -9.29 7.41 14.01
CA LYS A 334 -9.06 8.81 13.65
C LYS A 334 -7.68 9.07 13.02
N ARG A 335 -7.15 8.13 12.24
CA ARG A 335 -5.82 8.28 11.61
C ARG A 335 -5.82 9.37 10.53
N TYR A 336 -6.86 9.42 9.69
CA TYR A 336 -6.96 10.33 8.56
C TYR A 336 -7.84 11.53 8.91
N VAL A 337 -7.24 12.64 9.39
CA VAL A 337 -7.93 13.86 9.80
C VAL A 337 -7.36 15.05 9.04
N PHE A 338 -8.22 15.80 8.32
CA PHE A 338 -7.79 17.01 7.60
C PHE A 338 -7.63 18.23 8.52
N ARG A 339 -8.52 18.37 9.52
CA ARG A 339 -8.45 19.47 10.47
C ARG A 339 -7.92 18.95 11.79
N ARG A 340 -6.73 19.36 12.15
CA ARG A 340 -6.28 19.25 13.54
C ARG A 340 -6.81 20.47 14.25
N ASP A 341 -7.90 20.30 14.99
CA ASP A 341 -8.32 21.31 15.95
C ASP A 341 -7.14 21.53 16.89
N GLY A 342 -6.72 22.80 17.04
CA GLY A 342 -5.51 23.14 17.83
C GLY A 342 -5.64 22.88 19.34
N GLN A 343 -6.45 21.91 19.74
CA GLN A 343 -6.53 21.42 21.11
C GLN A 343 -5.26 20.67 21.44
N VAL A 344 -4.57 21.11 22.47
CA VAL A 344 -3.45 20.39 23.09
C VAL A 344 -4.04 19.10 23.67
N ARG A 345 -3.80 17.98 23.01
CA ARG A 345 -4.20 16.65 23.49
C ARG A 345 -3.24 16.22 24.59
N THR A 346 -3.76 15.54 25.60
CA THR A 346 -2.91 14.92 26.62
C THR A 346 -2.18 13.71 26.04
N ALA A 347 -0.98 13.43 26.54
CA ALA A 347 -0.20 12.23 26.15
C ALA A 347 -1.04 10.95 26.26
N THR A 348 -1.84 10.83 27.31
CA THR A 348 -2.74 9.68 27.55
C THR A 348 -3.81 9.53 26.46
N GLU A 349 -4.36 10.63 25.95
CA GLU A 349 -5.34 10.59 24.85
C GLU A 349 -4.67 10.12 23.55
N VAL A 350 -3.47 10.61 23.24
CA VAL A 350 -2.69 10.21 22.07
C VAL A 350 -2.35 8.71 22.13
N ILE A 351 -1.88 8.22 23.28
CA ILE A 351 -1.58 6.81 23.49
C ILE A 351 -2.84 5.95 23.35
N SER A 352 -3.96 6.38 23.94
CA SER A 352 -5.22 5.65 23.84
C SER A 352 -5.75 5.59 22.40
N GLU A 353 -5.69 6.70 21.67
CA GLU A 353 -6.11 6.75 20.25
C GLU A 353 -5.21 5.89 19.35
N ASN A 354 -3.91 5.79 19.65
CA ASN A 354 -2.95 5.01 18.88
C ASN A 354 -2.84 3.55 19.33
N SER A 355 -3.50 3.13 20.41
CA SER A 355 -3.36 1.77 20.95
C SER A 355 -3.75 0.67 19.96
N ASP A 356 -4.79 0.88 19.15
CA ASP A 356 -5.24 -0.05 18.12
C ASP A 356 -4.24 -0.11 16.95
N LEU A 357 -3.73 1.04 16.51
CA LEU A 357 -2.70 1.13 15.50
C LEU A 357 -1.43 0.39 15.94
N TYR A 358 -0.98 0.62 17.19
CA TYR A 358 0.21 -0.02 17.75
C TYR A 358 0.08 -1.55 17.79
N ARG A 359 -1.06 -2.08 18.29
CA ARG A 359 -1.31 -3.53 18.32
C ARG A 359 -1.30 -4.15 16.91
N ASN A 360 -1.91 -3.48 15.94
CA ASN A 360 -1.94 -3.96 14.57
C ASN A 360 -0.56 -3.85 13.91
N LEU A 361 0.19 -2.78 14.19
CA LEU A 361 1.57 -2.63 13.70
C LEU A 361 2.43 -3.80 14.17
N LYS A 362 2.47 -4.06 15.50
CA LYS A 362 3.23 -5.20 16.06
C LYS A 362 2.84 -6.54 15.46
N LYS A 363 1.57 -6.71 15.15
CA LYS A 363 1.07 -7.90 14.45
C LYS A 363 1.62 -8.00 13.01
N HIS A 364 1.71 -6.90 12.28
CA HIS A 364 2.25 -6.89 10.93
C HIS A 364 3.78 -7.03 10.90
N GLU A 365 4.48 -6.48 11.89
CA GLU A 365 5.92 -6.65 12.05
C GLU A 365 6.33 -8.12 12.10
N LEU A 366 5.59 -8.97 12.83
CA LEU A 366 5.88 -10.41 12.91
C LEU A 366 5.95 -11.10 11.54
N SER A 367 5.04 -10.74 10.62
CA SER A 367 5.02 -11.32 9.28
C SER A 367 6.21 -10.82 8.44
N LEU A 368 6.50 -9.54 8.51
CA LEU A 368 7.60 -8.94 7.76
C LEU A 368 8.97 -9.37 8.31
N GLU A 369 9.11 -9.44 9.64
CA GLU A 369 10.33 -9.91 10.31
C GLU A 369 10.70 -11.32 9.84
N ALA A 370 9.74 -12.25 9.84
CA ALA A 370 9.96 -13.61 9.39
C ALA A 370 10.48 -13.67 7.94
N ALA A 371 9.91 -12.86 7.04
CA ALA A 371 10.35 -12.79 5.65
C ALA A 371 11.76 -12.17 5.52
N LEU A 372 12.06 -11.13 6.30
CA LEU A 372 13.36 -10.47 6.28
C LEU A 372 14.48 -11.37 6.84
N LEU A 373 14.21 -12.09 7.91
CA LEU A 373 15.16 -13.08 8.45
C LEU A 373 15.45 -14.18 7.43
N GLY A 374 14.41 -14.72 6.78
CA GLY A 374 14.58 -15.68 5.71
C GLY A 374 15.37 -15.15 4.50
N MET A 375 15.15 -13.88 4.12
CA MET A 375 15.93 -13.21 3.07
C MET A 375 17.42 -13.13 3.45
N ILE A 376 17.74 -12.82 4.69
CA ILE A 376 19.12 -12.74 5.17
C ILE A 376 19.77 -14.13 5.18
N ASP A 377 19.04 -15.17 5.60
CA ASP A 377 19.52 -16.54 5.54
C ASP A 377 19.82 -16.98 4.10
N SER A 378 18.95 -16.62 3.17
CA SER A 378 19.14 -16.88 1.73
C SER A 378 20.37 -16.15 1.17
N ILE A 379 20.54 -14.86 1.49
CA ILE A 379 21.72 -14.06 1.08
C ILE A 379 23.00 -14.64 1.69
N ALA A 380 22.98 -15.03 2.97
CA ALA A 380 24.13 -15.60 3.66
C ALA A 380 24.56 -16.95 3.02
N ASP A 381 23.60 -17.77 2.62
CA ASP A 381 23.84 -19.03 1.93
C ASP A 381 24.40 -18.80 0.52
N LEU A 382 23.86 -17.85 -0.25
CA LEU A 382 24.37 -17.46 -1.57
C LEU A 382 25.81 -16.92 -1.51
N LEU A 383 26.16 -16.20 -0.46
CA LEU A 383 27.51 -15.66 -0.23
C LEU A 383 28.44 -16.64 0.51
N HIS A 384 27.99 -17.85 0.81
CA HIS A 384 28.73 -18.87 1.56
C HIS A 384 29.27 -18.38 2.89
N LEU A 385 28.49 -17.60 3.65
CA LEU A 385 28.91 -17.02 4.94
C LEU A 385 28.72 -18.00 6.11
N GLY A 386 28.14 -19.16 5.87
CA GLY A 386 27.71 -20.11 6.91
C GLY A 386 26.52 -19.57 7.70
N THR A 387 26.21 -20.18 8.83
CA THR A 387 25.09 -19.76 9.67
C THR A 387 25.38 -18.39 10.31
N VAL A 388 24.45 -17.47 10.14
CA VAL A 388 24.44 -16.13 10.76
C VAL A 388 23.22 -16.01 11.67
N LYS A 389 23.32 -15.23 12.73
CA LYS A 389 22.15 -14.86 13.55
C LYS A 389 21.81 -13.43 13.22
N ALA A 390 20.65 -13.24 12.59
CA ALA A 390 20.12 -11.94 12.25
C ALA A 390 19.05 -11.50 13.23
N SER A 391 18.86 -10.20 13.35
CA SER A 391 17.77 -9.56 14.08
C SER A 391 17.23 -8.39 13.28
N VAL A 392 15.94 -8.11 13.44
CA VAL A 392 15.28 -6.99 12.79
C VAL A 392 14.77 -6.05 13.89
N THR A 393 15.01 -4.76 13.72
CA THR A 393 14.53 -3.74 14.65
C THR A 393 13.68 -2.73 13.88
N PHE A 394 12.41 -2.68 14.25
CA PHE A 394 11.46 -1.69 13.71
C PHE A 394 11.47 -0.42 14.57
N ASP A 395 11.12 0.71 13.97
CA ASP A 395 11.02 1.99 14.68
C ASP A 395 9.62 2.22 15.23
N ASP A 396 9.51 2.14 16.54
CA ASP A 396 8.26 2.41 17.26
C ASP A 396 8.07 3.88 17.66
N SER A 397 9.04 4.75 17.37
CA SER A 397 9.07 6.15 17.84
C SER A 397 7.93 7.01 17.30
N ILE A 398 7.32 6.61 16.19
CA ILE A 398 6.20 7.33 15.56
C ILE A 398 4.90 7.17 16.36
N ILE A 399 4.80 6.11 17.14
CA ILE A 399 3.57 5.69 17.84
C ILE A 399 3.70 5.82 19.35
N SER A 400 4.92 5.70 19.89
CA SER A 400 5.21 5.90 21.30
C SER A 400 5.48 7.39 21.57
N ASP A 401 4.84 7.94 22.59
CA ASP A 401 5.25 9.22 23.16
C ASP A 401 6.57 8.99 23.92
N THR A 402 7.68 9.08 23.17
CA THR A 402 9.04 8.92 23.72
C THR A 402 9.33 9.85 24.88
N ASP A 403 8.68 11.00 24.95
CA ASP A 403 8.89 11.95 26.05
C ASP A 403 8.12 11.52 27.31
N SER A 404 6.91 10.99 27.15
CA SER A 404 6.16 10.38 28.26
C SER A 404 6.86 9.13 28.78
N ASP A 405 7.35 8.26 27.89
CA ASP A 405 8.13 7.08 28.24
C ASP A 405 9.41 7.45 29.00
N LYS A 406 10.14 8.48 28.55
CA LYS A 406 11.33 8.99 29.24
C LYS A 406 10.98 9.52 30.63
N MET A 407 9.89 10.28 30.75
CA MET A 407 9.45 10.82 32.04
C MET A 407 9.06 9.71 33.01
N THR A 408 8.29 8.70 32.53
CA THR A 408 7.92 7.53 33.33
C THR A 408 9.15 6.75 33.78
N PHE A 409 10.11 6.52 32.87
CA PHE A 409 11.34 5.80 33.19
C PHE A 409 12.22 6.58 34.18
N LEU A 410 12.30 7.91 34.05
CA LEU A 410 12.98 8.77 35.01
C LEU A 410 12.31 8.76 36.38
N GLN A 411 10.97 8.67 36.40
CA GLN A 411 10.25 8.53 37.67
C GLN A 411 10.54 7.16 38.32
N GLU A 412 10.55 6.06 37.52
CA GLU A 412 10.94 4.73 38.02
C GLU A 412 12.37 4.67 38.56
N ILE A 413 13.29 5.46 37.99
CA ILE A 413 14.65 5.61 38.50
C ILE A 413 14.64 6.40 39.83
N ARG A 414 13.85 7.46 39.95
CA ARG A 414 13.70 8.24 41.19
C ARG A 414 13.12 7.40 42.31
N ASP A 415 12.16 6.53 41.96
CA ASP A 415 11.51 5.62 42.91
C ASP A 415 12.35 4.37 43.25
N GLY A 416 13.54 4.25 42.66
CA GLY A 416 14.49 3.16 42.90
C GLY A 416 14.11 1.81 42.27
N VAL A 417 13.11 1.81 41.37
CA VAL A 417 12.64 0.60 40.67
C VAL A 417 13.61 0.21 39.56
N ARG A 418 14.28 1.20 38.94
CA ARG A 418 15.21 1.01 37.83
C ARG A 418 16.55 1.72 38.08
N GLN A 419 17.57 1.29 37.31
CA GLN A 419 18.91 1.85 37.38
C GLN A 419 19.13 2.87 36.25
N LYS A 420 20.02 3.86 36.49
CA LYS A 420 20.35 4.93 35.51
C LYS A 420 20.95 4.36 34.21
N TRP A 421 21.71 3.27 34.27
CA TRP A 421 22.30 2.65 33.08
C TRP A 421 21.24 2.03 32.17
N GLU A 422 20.10 1.55 32.73
CA GLU A 422 18.99 1.01 31.93
C GLU A 422 18.32 2.08 31.04
N TYR A 423 18.28 3.33 31.52
CA TYR A 423 17.83 4.48 30.73
C TYR A 423 18.73 4.71 29.52
N ARG A 424 20.05 4.62 29.70
CA ARG A 424 21.03 4.83 28.63
C ARG A 424 20.94 3.72 27.59
N VAL A 425 20.81 2.46 28.03
CA VAL A 425 20.56 1.32 27.12
C VAL A 425 19.30 1.54 26.31
N LYS A 426 18.18 1.90 26.97
CA LYS A 426 16.88 2.02 26.31
C LYS A 426 16.79 3.22 25.36
N PHE A 427 17.23 4.39 25.79
CA PHE A 427 16.99 5.66 25.07
C PHE A 427 18.18 6.20 24.29
N PHE A 428 19.39 5.75 24.59
CA PHE A 428 20.59 6.13 23.86
C PHE A 428 21.16 5.00 23.00
N GLY A 429 20.60 3.77 23.11
CA GLY A 429 21.04 2.62 22.33
C GLY A 429 22.43 2.11 22.67
N GLU A 430 22.93 2.44 23.87
CA GLU A 430 24.24 2.02 24.34
C GLU A 430 24.20 0.55 24.76
N ASP A 431 25.31 -0.18 24.58
CA ASP A 431 25.45 -1.50 25.17
C ASP A 431 25.52 -1.45 26.70
N THR A 432 25.18 -2.54 27.35
CA THR A 432 25.06 -2.59 28.83
C THR A 432 26.37 -2.25 29.56
N GLU A 433 27.55 -2.62 29.02
CA GLU A 433 28.83 -2.38 29.63
C GLU A 433 29.23 -0.89 29.52
N THR A 434 29.07 -0.32 28.32
CA THR A 434 29.28 1.10 28.05
C THR A 434 28.33 1.96 28.89
N ALA A 435 27.03 1.60 28.95
CA ALA A 435 26.04 2.33 29.73
C ALA A 435 26.36 2.35 31.23
N LYS A 436 26.83 1.23 31.81
CA LYS A 436 27.27 1.14 33.19
C LYS A 436 28.53 1.98 33.44
N ALA A 437 29.55 1.84 32.58
CA ALA A 437 30.79 2.61 32.69
C ALA A 437 30.56 4.13 32.65
N MET A 438 29.60 4.58 31.81
CA MET A 438 29.25 6.00 31.70
C MET A 438 28.51 6.52 32.94
N VAL A 439 27.69 5.70 33.58
CA VAL A 439 27.01 6.05 34.84
C VAL A 439 28.05 6.13 35.99
N ASP A 440 28.97 5.16 36.05
CA ASP A 440 30.04 5.10 37.09
C ASP A 440 31.05 6.22 36.94
N SER A 441 31.35 6.69 35.72
CA SER A 441 32.28 7.81 35.46
C SER A 441 31.70 9.20 35.81
N GLY A 442 30.47 9.29 36.30
CA GLY A 442 29.83 10.55 36.66
C GLY A 442 29.37 11.39 35.47
N ALA A 443 29.52 10.95 34.23
CA ALA A 443 28.92 11.55 33.04
C ALA A 443 27.38 11.29 33.00
N GLY A 444 26.78 11.28 34.17
CA GLY A 444 25.40 10.92 34.40
C GLY A 444 24.44 12.07 34.17
N LEU A 445 23.24 11.72 33.75
CA LEU A 445 22.06 12.55 33.78
C LEU A 445 21.99 13.40 35.06
N THR A 446 22.27 14.70 34.97
CA THR A 446 21.87 15.67 35.98
C THR A 446 20.34 15.75 35.89
N LEU A 447 19.67 15.02 36.79
CA LEU A 447 18.23 15.16 36.99
C LEU A 447 18.03 16.53 37.67
N GLY A 448 17.70 17.55 36.85
CA GLY A 448 17.27 18.87 37.34
C GLY A 448 15.88 18.79 37.97
#